data_21fb2a06c1cec3b9381b850e6f95b5c5
#
_entry.id   21fb2a06c1cec3b9381b850e6f95b5c5
#
_cell.length_a   1.000
_cell.length_b   1.000
_cell.length_c   1.000
_cell.angle_alpha   90.00
_cell.angle_beta   90.00
_cell.angle_gamma   90.00
#
_symmetry.space_group_name_H-M   'P 1'
#
loop_
_entity.id
_entity.type
_entity.pdbx_description
1 polymer ?
#
loop_
_entity_poly.entity_id
_entity_poly.type
_entity_poly.pdbx_seq_one_letter_code
_entity_poly.pdbx_strand_id
1 'polypeptide(L)'
;MRYRDKAVHARNPEVLVAGRRRLAIVAAVVLVVLLAVGGWFLAQCLRSSQSQAGQGATTQMDVAKQKKHVVKKAEPKEHHGNSPDCPDTDCIAMMVNGDLLFHPGLWDNFAGPNTAATDGTAYDFTSLFEPMRKYIDASDIAVCEFETPIAPRGGPYTGYPVFNIPSEVADAAAKVGYRACTHASNHSWDQGADGITRLWNTLDQDGIAQTGSYKTEEDSTKPLVIDSPTGGGKLGLIAGTVSLNAQTPDYDWRVDRLRESGDPNHQADIDKAVAKAKEARKQGADVVAIAMHSVQEYLDYADSWQQSEAHELADTGAFDVIYGAGCHCAQ
;
A
#
# COMPACT_ATOMS: atom_id res chain seq x y z
N MET A 1 -5.66 -30.74 72.30
CA MET A 1 -4.33 -31.43 72.39
C MET A 1 -3.57 -31.00 71.15
N ARG A 2 -2.61 -30.07 71.33
CA ARG A 2 -1.14 -30.15 71.20
C ARG A 2 -0.71 -30.87 69.92
N TYR A 3 0.09 -30.26 68.97
CA TYR A 3 1.43 -29.68 69.13
C TYR A 3 1.82 -28.73 68.08
N ARG A 4 2.53 -27.68 68.43
CA ARG A 4 3.35 -26.78 67.62
C ARG A 4 4.56 -27.55 67.08
N ASP A 5 5.02 -27.13 65.86
CA ASP A 5 6.46 -26.92 65.69
C ASP A 5 6.76 -25.86 64.63
N LYS A 6 7.49 -24.84 65.11
CA LYS A 6 8.09 -23.78 64.28
C LYS A 6 9.50 -24.25 63.93
N ALA A 7 9.77 -24.41 62.65
CA ALA A 7 11.15 -24.49 62.20
C ALA A 7 11.56 -23.10 61.61
N VAL A 8 12.39 -22.43 62.44
CA VAL A 8 13.09 -21.19 62.03
C VAL A 8 14.31 -21.62 61.22
N HIS A 9 14.30 -21.43 59.91
CA HIS A 9 15.51 -21.59 59.11
C HIS A 9 16.37 -20.31 59.26
N ALA A 10 17.42 -20.40 60.04
CA ALA A 10 18.49 -19.41 60.05
C ALA A 10 19.17 -19.36 58.67
N ARG A 11 19.05 -18.27 58.00
CA ARG A 11 19.75 -18.02 56.73
C ARG A 11 21.24 -17.83 57.00
N ASN A 12 22.06 -18.72 56.46
CA ASN A 12 23.51 -18.70 56.56
C ASN A 12 24.09 -17.39 55.99
N PRO A 13 24.77 -16.54 56.74
CA PRO A 13 25.28 -15.24 56.29
C PRO A 13 26.27 -15.33 55.13
N GLU A 14 26.98 -16.44 54.98
CA GLU A 14 27.93 -16.65 53.88
C GLU A 14 27.24 -16.74 52.49
N VAL A 15 26.02 -17.28 52.41
CA VAL A 15 25.27 -17.39 51.18
C VAL A 15 24.80 -16.00 50.68
N LEU A 16 24.49 -15.10 51.63
CA LEU A 16 24.09 -13.72 51.30
C LEU A 16 25.26 -12.87 50.77
N VAL A 17 26.48 -13.08 51.24
CA VAL A 17 27.68 -12.38 50.76
C VAL A 17 28.10 -12.88 49.36
N ALA A 18 28.01 -14.19 49.12
CA ALA A 18 28.29 -14.76 47.79
C ALA A 18 27.29 -14.31 46.73
N GLY A 19 25.99 -14.20 47.04
CA GLY A 19 24.95 -13.67 46.14
C GLY A 19 25.19 -12.22 45.79
N ARG A 20 25.54 -11.37 46.73
CA ARG A 20 25.85 -9.94 46.47
C ARG A 20 27.09 -9.74 45.61
N ARG A 21 28.15 -10.54 45.78
CA ARG A 21 29.35 -10.51 44.93
C ARG A 21 29.04 -10.94 43.50
N ARG A 22 28.24 -11.98 43.28
CA ARG A 22 27.83 -12.42 41.94
C ARG A 22 26.97 -11.37 41.26
N LEU A 23 26.05 -10.73 41.97
CA LEU A 23 25.22 -9.66 41.41
C LEU A 23 26.06 -8.43 41.00
N ALA A 24 27.05 -8.05 41.80
CA ALA A 24 27.96 -6.97 41.52
C ALA A 24 28.83 -7.24 40.25
N ILE A 25 29.30 -8.49 40.12
CA ILE A 25 30.08 -8.89 38.93
C ILE A 25 29.21 -8.86 37.67
N VAL A 26 27.99 -9.37 37.69
CA VAL A 26 27.06 -9.33 36.57
C VAL A 26 26.74 -7.89 36.20
N ALA A 27 26.47 -7.02 37.16
CA ALA A 27 26.21 -5.60 36.89
C ALA A 27 27.43 -4.89 36.28
N ALA A 28 28.65 -5.19 36.72
CA ALA A 28 29.87 -4.65 36.16
C ALA A 28 30.09 -5.12 34.71
N VAL A 29 29.85 -6.39 34.41
CA VAL A 29 29.96 -6.93 33.03
C VAL A 29 28.94 -6.29 32.09
N VAL A 30 27.69 -6.15 32.53
CA VAL A 30 26.64 -5.49 31.74
C VAL A 30 27.01 -4.03 31.47
N LEU A 31 27.54 -3.31 32.44
CA LEU A 31 27.97 -1.92 32.25
C LEU A 31 29.14 -1.80 31.26
N VAL A 32 30.11 -2.70 31.30
CA VAL A 32 31.23 -2.73 30.35
C VAL A 32 30.74 -3.00 28.92
N VAL A 33 29.79 -3.93 28.74
CA VAL A 33 29.19 -4.23 27.42
C VAL A 33 28.43 -3.03 26.90
N LEU A 34 27.63 -2.36 27.72
CA LEU A 34 26.89 -1.17 27.33
C LEU A 34 27.83 -0.01 26.93
N LEU A 35 28.94 0.19 27.68
CA LEU A 35 29.93 1.21 27.31
C LEU A 35 30.68 0.86 26.01
N ALA A 36 30.99 -0.42 25.79
CA ALA A 36 31.64 -0.86 24.55
C ALA A 36 30.72 -0.68 23.33
N VAL A 37 29.43 -1.06 23.44
CA VAL A 37 28.44 -0.87 22.37
C VAL A 37 28.17 0.62 22.13
N GLY A 38 28.00 1.41 23.19
CA GLY A 38 27.81 2.86 23.07
C GLY A 38 29.02 3.56 22.44
N GLY A 39 30.24 3.17 22.82
CA GLY A 39 31.47 3.68 22.24
C GLY A 39 31.63 3.32 20.76
N TRP A 40 31.23 2.12 20.36
CA TRP A 40 31.25 1.69 18.96
C TRP A 40 30.25 2.50 18.10
N PHE A 41 29.03 2.74 18.60
CA PHE A 41 28.05 3.60 17.94
C PHE A 41 28.53 5.05 17.81
N LEU A 42 29.14 5.61 18.86
CA LEU A 42 29.70 6.97 18.82
C LEU A 42 30.84 7.09 17.80
N ALA A 43 31.69 6.06 17.72
CA ALA A 43 32.77 6.02 16.74
C ALA A 43 32.26 5.90 15.28
N GLN A 44 31.15 5.21 15.07
CA GLN A 44 30.47 5.15 13.78
C GLN A 44 29.88 6.51 13.38
N CYS A 45 29.21 7.19 14.31
CA CYS A 45 28.68 8.54 14.08
C CYS A 45 29.77 9.59 13.79
N LEU A 46 30.91 9.50 14.48
CA LEU A 46 32.03 10.41 14.23
C LEU A 46 32.76 10.12 12.91
N ARG A 47 32.81 8.86 12.45
CA ARG A 47 33.36 8.52 11.14
C ARG A 47 32.48 8.98 9.99
N SER A 48 31.15 8.98 10.14
CA SER A 48 30.22 9.49 9.13
C SER A 48 30.27 11.03 8.99
N SER A 49 30.65 11.77 10.06
CA SER A 49 30.79 13.22 10.00
C SER A 49 32.16 13.71 9.48
N GLN A 50 33.19 12.86 9.46
CA GLN A 50 34.50 13.24 8.91
C GLN A 50 34.65 13.01 7.41
N SER A 51 33.75 12.31 6.76
CA SER A 51 33.75 12.11 5.30
C SER A 51 33.13 13.28 4.51
N GLN A 52 32.59 14.30 5.17
CA GLN A 52 31.98 15.46 4.50
C GLN A 52 32.76 16.78 4.59
N ALA A 53 33.95 16.77 5.17
CA ALA A 53 34.79 17.96 5.26
C ALA A 53 36.05 17.82 4.41
N GLY A 54 35.91 17.96 3.11
CA GLY A 54 37.10 18.01 2.23
C GLY A 54 36.78 17.77 0.77
N GLN A 55 36.19 18.76 0.09
CA GLN A 55 36.60 19.23 -1.24
C GLN A 55 35.54 20.22 -1.74
N GLY A 56 35.78 21.49 -1.50
CA GLY A 56 35.16 22.56 -2.25
C GLY A 56 35.78 22.59 -3.64
N ALA A 57 35.14 22.00 -4.61
CA ALA A 57 35.34 22.23 -6.01
C ALA A 57 34.02 22.71 -6.58
N THR A 58 33.90 23.97 -6.86
CA THR A 58 32.89 24.62 -7.70
C THR A 58 32.91 23.95 -9.07
N THR A 59 32.08 22.94 -9.25
CA THR A 59 31.72 22.49 -10.59
C THR A 59 30.28 22.90 -10.80
N GLN A 60 30.09 23.88 -11.70
CA GLN A 60 28.78 24.14 -12.29
C GLN A 60 28.26 22.81 -12.84
N MET A 61 27.32 22.20 -12.13
CA MET A 61 26.55 21.12 -12.70
C MET A 61 25.57 21.73 -13.69
N ASP A 62 25.89 21.56 -14.97
CA ASP A 62 24.90 21.66 -16.03
C ASP A 62 23.65 20.87 -15.57
N VAL A 63 22.54 21.59 -15.46
CA VAL A 63 21.23 20.99 -15.32
C VAL A 63 20.97 20.25 -16.62
N ALA A 64 21.44 19.01 -16.68
CA ALA A 64 21.12 18.11 -17.76
C ALA A 64 19.59 18.02 -17.81
N LYS A 65 19.03 18.50 -18.91
CA LYS A 65 17.63 18.43 -19.27
C LYS A 65 17.12 17.03 -18.94
N GLN A 66 16.39 16.89 -17.84
CA GLN A 66 15.49 15.77 -17.67
C GLN A 66 14.55 15.80 -18.88
N LYS A 67 14.77 14.90 -19.81
CA LYS A 67 13.77 14.61 -20.83
C LYS A 67 12.53 14.20 -20.05
N LYS A 68 11.54 15.10 -20.00
CA LYS A 68 10.18 14.72 -19.64
C LYS A 68 9.83 13.56 -20.57
N HIS A 69 9.76 12.35 -20.01
CA HIS A 69 9.02 11.29 -20.65
C HIS A 69 7.58 11.81 -20.69
N VAL A 70 7.22 12.41 -21.82
CA VAL A 70 5.83 12.61 -22.16
C VAL A 70 5.32 11.20 -22.39
N VAL A 71 4.70 10.61 -21.37
CA VAL A 71 3.84 9.46 -21.57
C VAL A 71 2.85 9.93 -22.63
N LYS A 72 2.96 9.42 -23.85
CA LYS A 72 1.98 9.69 -24.87
C LYS A 72 0.64 9.32 -24.25
N LYS A 73 -0.23 10.31 -24.06
CA LYS A 73 -1.63 10.08 -23.72
C LYS A 73 -2.08 8.94 -24.61
N ALA A 74 -2.46 7.80 -24.03
CA ALA A 74 -2.85 6.64 -24.78
C ALA A 74 -3.87 7.11 -25.83
N GLU A 75 -3.61 6.82 -27.09
CA GLU A 75 -4.58 7.13 -28.12
C GLU A 75 -5.89 6.43 -27.73
N PRO A 76 -7.05 7.07 -27.97
CA PRO A 76 -8.33 6.45 -27.68
C PRO A 76 -8.33 5.07 -28.36
N LYS A 77 -8.41 4.01 -27.58
CA LYS A 77 -8.57 2.66 -28.12
C LYS A 77 -9.94 2.64 -28.76
N GLU A 78 -10.02 2.19 -30.02
CA GLU A 78 -11.32 1.82 -30.57
C GLU A 78 -11.92 0.77 -29.66
N HIS A 79 -13.17 0.98 -29.23
CA HIS A 79 -13.88 0.02 -28.40
C HIS A 79 -14.10 -1.24 -29.22
N HIS A 80 -13.40 -2.30 -28.90
CA HIS A 80 -13.66 -3.63 -29.41
C HIS A 80 -14.42 -4.45 -28.38
N GLY A 81 -15.42 -3.82 -27.75
CA GLY A 81 -16.30 -4.49 -26.79
C GLY A 81 -16.97 -5.68 -27.44
N ASN A 82 -16.38 -6.86 -27.23
CA ASN A 82 -16.99 -8.13 -27.64
C ASN A 82 -18.04 -8.62 -26.62
N SER A 83 -18.49 -7.76 -25.72
CA SER A 83 -19.62 -8.11 -24.87
C SER A 83 -20.91 -7.85 -25.64
N PRO A 84 -21.72 -8.88 -25.94
CA PRO A 84 -23.02 -8.69 -26.58
C PRO A 84 -23.97 -7.84 -25.75
N ASP A 85 -23.64 -7.62 -24.48
CA ASP A 85 -24.44 -6.91 -23.48
C ASP A 85 -24.01 -5.44 -23.33
N CYS A 86 -22.95 -4.97 -24.02
CA CYS A 86 -22.46 -3.61 -23.99
C CYS A 86 -22.48 -3.01 -25.41
N PRO A 87 -23.61 -2.46 -25.87
CA PRO A 87 -23.68 -1.77 -27.15
C PRO A 87 -22.85 -0.48 -27.12
N ASP A 88 -22.22 -0.15 -28.23
CA ASP A 88 -21.10 0.78 -28.41
C ASP A 88 -21.27 2.23 -27.89
N THR A 89 -22.38 2.64 -27.33
CA THR A 89 -22.65 4.06 -27.04
C THR A 89 -23.05 4.39 -25.60
N ASP A 90 -23.56 3.46 -24.81
CA ASP A 90 -24.16 3.78 -23.52
C ASP A 90 -23.73 2.79 -22.40
N CYS A 91 -22.54 2.22 -22.51
CA CYS A 91 -22.02 1.34 -21.47
C CYS A 91 -20.50 1.50 -21.26
N ILE A 92 -20.04 1.11 -20.09
CA ILE A 92 -18.64 1.08 -19.69
C ILE A 92 -18.27 -0.37 -19.40
N ALA A 93 -17.37 -0.94 -20.19
CA ALA A 93 -16.76 -2.23 -19.88
C ALA A 93 -15.67 -2.02 -18.82
N MET A 94 -15.96 -2.35 -17.57
CA MET A 94 -15.03 -2.25 -16.45
C MET A 94 -14.44 -3.63 -16.12
N MET A 95 -13.11 -3.70 -16.03
CA MET A 95 -12.39 -4.86 -15.49
C MET A 95 -11.75 -4.45 -14.17
N VAL A 96 -11.93 -5.28 -13.15
CA VAL A 96 -11.23 -5.15 -11.86
C VAL A 96 -10.42 -6.40 -11.60
N ASN A 97 -9.26 -6.26 -10.97
CA ASN A 97 -8.52 -7.40 -10.44
C ASN A 97 -8.27 -7.19 -8.94
N GLY A 98 -7.90 -8.26 -8.26
CA GLY A 98 -7.48 -8.23 -6.87
C GLY A 98 -6.08 -7.64 -6.70
N ASP A 99 -5.41 -8.06 -5.66
CA ASP A 99 -4.24 -7.44 -5.07
C ASP A 99 -2.99 -7.54 -5.95
N LEU A 100 -2.34 -6.43 -6.23
CA LEU A 100 -0.96 -6.38 -6.69
C LEU A 100 -0.06 -6.46 -5.46
N LEU A 101 0.16 -7.69 -4.98
CA LEU A 101 0.96 -8.02 -3.81
C LEU A 101 2.24 -8.74 -4.23
N PHE A 102 3.37 -8.07 -4.10
CA PHE A 102 4.65 -8.59 -4.59
C PHE A 102 5.55 -8.99 -3.41
N HIS A 103 5.78 -10.30 -3.25
CA HIS A 103 6.73 -10.86 -2.30
C HIS A 103 8.15 -10.96 -2.88
N PRO A 104 9.22 -11.02 -2.04
CA PRO A 104 10.61 -11.13 -2.50
C PRO A 104 10.85 -12.24 -3.53
N GLY A 105 10.30 -13.42 -3.32
CA GLY A 105 10.42 -14.54 -4.27
C GLY A 105 9.83 -14.26 -5.64
N LEU A 106 8.90 -13.29 -5.76
CA LEU A 106 8.35 -12.90 -7.04
C LEU A 106 9.31 -11.97 -7.79
N TRP A 107 9.78 -10.88 -7.16
CA TRP A 107 10.70 -9.96 -7.86
C TRP A 107 12.08 -10.53 -8.09
N ASP A 108 12.58 -11.43 -7.22
CA ASP A 108 13.86 -12.08 -7.42
C ASP A 108 13.94 -12.87 -8.74
N ASN A 109 12.79 -13.40 -9.22
CA ASN A 109 12.69 -14.09 -10.49
C ASN A 109 12.69 -13.13 -11.71
N PHE A 110 12.47 -11.84 -11.51
CA PHE A 110 12.45 -10.81 -12.54
C PHE A 110 13.67 -9.88 -12.50
N ALA A 111 14.57 -10.10 -11.51
CA ALA A 111 15.88 -9.47 -11.50
C ALA A 111 16.83 -10.19 -12.46
N GLY A 112 17.39 -9.50 -13.43
CA GLY A 112 18.31 -10.14 -14.36
C GLY A 112 19.19 -9.16 -15.15
N PRO A 113 20.29 -9.64 -15.75
CA PRO A 113 21.22 -8.79 -16.48
C PRO A 113 20.62 -8.09 -17.72
N ASN A 114 19.48 -8.58 -18.20
CA ASN A 114 18.75 -7.97 -19.32
C ASN A 114 17.66 -6.99 -18.85
N THR A 115 17.41 -6.90 -17.54
CA THR A 115 16.50 -5.94 -16.92
C THR A 115 17.20 -4.69 -16.42
N ALA A 116 18.54 -4.61 -16.55
CA ALA A 116 19.26 -3.36 -16.48
C ALA A 116 18.82 -2.52 -17.68
N ALA A 117 17.59 -2.03 -17.60
CA ALA A 117 17.06 -1.14 -18.59
C ALA A 117 18.00 0.07 -18.67
N THR A 118 18.17 0.57 -19.86
CA THR A 118 18.93 1.78 -20.18
C THR A 118 18.41 3.03 -19.46
N ASP A 119 17.29 2.91 -18.73
CA ASP A 119 16.62 3.95 -17.93
C ASP A 119 16.88 3.83 -16.41
N GLY A 120 17.70 2.86 -15.97
CA GLY A 120 18.03 2.64 -14.56
C GLY A 120 17.03 1.78 -13.79
N THR A 121 16.09 1.10 -14.45
CA THR A 121 15.20 0.14 -13.82
C THR A 121 15.93 -1.19 -13.58
N ALA A 122 15.65 -1.83 -12.42
CA ALA A 122 16.23 -3.13 -12.07
C ALA A 122 15.35 -4.32 -12.46
N TYR A 123 14.05 -4.06 -12.75
CA TYR A 123 13.03 -5.08 -12.99
C TYR A 123 12.16 -4.73 -14.20
N ASP A 124 11.65 -5.77 -14.88
CA ASP A 124 10.58 -5.64 -15.86
C ASP A 124 9.51 -6.69 -15.59
N PHE A 125 8.41 -6.26 -14.96
CA PHE A 125 7.28 -7.14 -14.63
C PHE A 125 6.25 -7.24 -15.74
N THR A 126 6.45 -6.64 -16.90
CA THR A 126 5.47 -6.60 -17.99
C THR A 126 5.01 -8.01 -18.38
N SER A 127 5.95 -8.96 -18.46
CA SER A 127 5.62 -10.36 -18.82
C SER A 127 4.72 -11.06 -17.80
N LEU A 128 4.74 -10.63 -16.54
CA LEU A 128 3.87 -11.18 -15.49
C LEU A 128 2.41 -10.82 -15.74
N PHE A 129 2.15 -9.64 -16.31
CA PHE A 129 0.81 -9.14 -16.61
C PHE A 129 0.28 -9.56 -17.99
N GLU A 130 1.14 -10.07 -18.89
CA GLU A 130 0.73 -10.46 -20.25
C GLU A 130 -0.49 -11.40 -20.32
N PRO A 131 -0.67 -12.39 -19.41
CA PRO A 131 -1.88 -13.22 -19.41
C PRO A 131 -3.18 -12.43 -19.21
N MET A 132 -3.10 -11.28 -18.53
CA MET A 132 -4.24 -10.40 -18.25
C MET A 132 -4.54 -9.44 -19.40
N ARG A 133 -3.60 -9.21 -20.31
CA ARG A 133 -3.71 -8.23 -21.39
C ARG A 133 -5.01 -8.35 -22.20
N LYS A 134 -5.42 -9.57 -22.53
CA LYS A 134 -6.66 -9.80 -23.30
C LYS A 134 -7.93 -9.28 -22.60
N TYR A 135 -7.94 -9.31 -21.26
CA TYR A 135 -9.07 -8.79 -20.47
C TYR A 135 -8.98 -7.28 -20.30
N ILE A 136 -7.76 -6.77 -20.08
CA ILE A 136 -7.47 -5.33 -19.99
C ILE A 136 -7.81 -4.67 -21.31
N ASP A 137 -7.39 -5.23 -22.45
CA ASP A 137 -7.65 -4.69 -23.79
C ASP A 137 -9.14 -4.76 -24.18
N ALA A 138 -9.89 -5.71 -23.63
CA ALA A 138 -11.34 -5.83 -23.85
C ALA A 138 -12.16 -4.88 -22.96
N SER A 139 -11.54 -4.18 -22.00
CA SER A 139 -12.21 -3.23 -21.13
C SER A 139 -11.95 -1.79 -21.53
N ASP A 140 -12.90 -0.90 -21.23
CA ASP A 140 -12.72 0.54 -21.33
C ASP A 140 -11.87 1.06 -20.17
N ILE A 141 -12.14 0.57 -18.97
CA ILE A 141 -11.47 0.94 -17.73
C ILE A 141 -11.02 -0.31 -16.99
N ALA A 142 -9.72 -0.61 -17.06
CA ALA A 142 -9.11 -1.63 -16.20
C ALA A 142 -8.62 -0.99 -14.91
N VAL A 143 -9.06 -1.53 -13.78
CA VAL A 143 -8.73 -1.08 -12.42
C VAL A 143 -7.91 -2.13 -11.71
N CYS A 144 -6.75 -1.74 -11.13
CA CYS A 144 -5.96 -2.58 -10.24
C CYS A 144 -6.19 -2.23 -8.76
N GLU A 145 -5.96 -3.19 -7.89
CA GLU A 145 -5.75 -2.96 -6.46
C GLU A 145 -4.24 -2.90 -6.20
N PHE A 146 -3.69 -1.73 -5.88
CA PHE A 146 -2.27 -1.58 -5.55
C PHE A 146 -2.10 -1.69 -4.04
N GLU A 147 -1.97 -2.93 -3.54
CA GLU A 147 -2.09 -3.22 -2.11
C GLU A 147 -0.96 -2.63 -1.28
N THR A 148 0.27 -2.58 -1.82
CA THR A 148 1.47 -2.25 -1.05
C THR A 148 2.14 -0.96 -1.51
N PRO A 149 2.83 -0.23 -0.62
CA PRO A 149 3.66 0.90 -1.02
C PRO A 149 4.88 0.45 -1.82
N ILE A 150 5.38 1.37 -2.64
CA ILE A 150 6.57 1.16 -3.47
C ILE A 150 7.79 1.84 -2.87
N ALA A 151 8.97 1.26 -3.11
CA ALA A 151 10.26 1.81 -2.77
C ALA A 151 10.74 2.85 -3.80
N PRO A 152 11.73 3.69 -3.45
CA PRO A 152 12.50 4.37 -4.47
C PRO A 152 13.14 3.37 -5.44
N ARG A 153 13.37 3.75 -6.69
CA ARG A 153 14.12 2.91 -7.64
C ARG A 153 15.48 2.54 -7.04
N GLY A 154 15.81 1.25 -7.09
CA GLY A 154 17.02 0.71 -6.48
C GLY A 154 16.87 0.34 -4.99
N GLY A 155 15.68 0.52 -4.40
CA GLY A 155 15.37 0.07 -3.05
C GLY A 155 15.71 1.07 -1.93
N PRO A 156 15.81 0.61 -0.68
CA PRO A 156 15.75 -0.80 -0.27
C PRO A 156 14.34 -1.39 -0.41
N TYR A 157 14.26 -2.67 -0.79
CA TYR A 157 13.00 -3.41 -0.93
C TYR A 157 12.75 -4.28 0.30
N THR A 158 11.50 -4.39 0.72
CA THR A 158 11.06 -5.28 1.80
C THR A 158 9.75 -5.97 1.44
N GLY A 159 9.60 -7.22 1.91
CA GLY A 159 8.36 -7.99 1.84
C GLY A 159 7.63 -8.02 3.17
N TYR A 160 6.82 -9.09 3.35
CA TYR A 160 6.08 -9.30 4.58
C TYR A 160 6.97 -9.20 5.84
N PRO A 161 6.50 -8.59 6.95
CA PRO A 161 5.15 -8.05 7.16
C PRO A 161 5.00 -6.56 6.81
N VAL A 162 6.07 -5.85 6.43
CA VAL A 162 6.09 -4.43 6.13
C VAL A 162 6.67 -4.24 4.74
N PHE A 163 5.77 -4.05 3.78
CA PHE A 163 6.14 -4.04 2.38
C PHE A 163 6.74 -2.70 1.93
N ASN A 164 7.64 -2.80 0.96
CA ASN A 164 8.23 -1.71 0.20
C ASN A 164 8.73 -2.31 -1.11
N ILE A 165 7.85 -2.45 -2.10
CA ILE A 165 8.10 -3.26 -3.31
C ILE A 165 8.79 -2.45 -4.42
N PRO A 166 9.38 -3.10 -5.44
CA PRO A 166 9.93 -2.38 -6.59
C PRO A 166 8.90 -1.50 -7.28
N SER A 167 9.25 -0.24 -7.56
CA SER A 167 8.37 0.73 -8.22
C SER A 167 8.03 0.34 -9.66
N GLU A 168 8.83 -0.50 -10.29
CA GLU A 168 8.65 -1.01 -11.64
C GLU A 168 7.36 -1.85 -11.82
N VAL A 169 6.71 -2.23 -10.72
CA VAL A 169 5.37 -2.83 -10.75
C VAL A 169 4.35 -1.83 -11.31
N ALA A 170 4.46 -0.55 -10.94
CA ALA A 170 3.60 0.52 -11.46
C ALA A 170 3.84 0.75 -12.96
N ASP A 171 5.13 0.79 -13.39
CA ASP A 171 5.49 0.88 -14.80
C ASP A 171 4.85 -0.26 -15.62
N ALA A 172 4.91 -1.48 -15.09
CA ALA A 172 4.36 -2.66 -15.75
C ALA A 172 2.81 -2.60 -15.83
N ALA A 173 2.14 -2.18 -14.76
CA ALA A 173 0.70 -1.98 -14.75
C ALA A 173 0.26 -0.95 -15.81
N ALA A 174 0.98 0.17 -15.92
CA ALA A 174 0.72 1.18 -16.96
C ALA A 174 0.95 0.63 -18.38
N LYS A 175 2.06 -0.10 -18.60
CA LYS A 175 2.41 -0.68 -19.91
C LYS A 175 1.37 -1.68 -20.41
N VAL A 176 0.76 -2.47 -19.49
CA VAL A 176 -0.27 -3.44 -19.91
C VAL A 176 -1.65 -2.81 -20.05
N GLY A 177 -1.85 -1.57 -19.59
CA GLY A 177 -3.04 -0.78 -19.90
C GLY A 177 -4.00 -0.53 -18.75
N TYR A 178 -3.61 -0.77 -17.48
CA TYR A 178 -4.40 -0.30 -16.35
C TYR A 178 -4.56 1.22 -16.41
N ARG A 179 -5.77 1.70 -16.14
CA ARG A 179 -6.12 3.12 -16.19
C ARG A 179 -6.30 3.73 -14.82
N ALA A 180 -6.67 2.91 -13.84
CA ALA A 180 -6.83 3.33 -12.47
C ALA A 180 -6.36 2.24 -11.52
N CYS A 181 -5.95 2.65 -10.30
CA CYS A 181 -5.72 1.72 -9.19
C CYS A 181 -6.39 2.26 -7.93
N THR A 182 -6.95 1.34 -7.16
CA THR A 182 -7.28 1.56 -5.75
C THR A 182 -6.07 1.20 -4.90
N HIS A 183 -5.90 1.88 -3.77
CA HIS A 183 -4.81 1.60 -2.83
C HIS A 183 -5.21 1.92 -1.38
N ALA A 184 -6.46 1.60 -1.02
CA ALA A 184 -6.91 1.52 0.36
C ALA A 184 -6.85 0.06 0.80
N SER A 185 -5.74 -0.38 1.36
CA SER A 185 -5.48 -1.74 1.83
C SER A 185 -4.93 -1.76 3.25
N ASN A 186 -4.81 -2.94 3.84
CA ASN A 186 -4.16 -3.13 5.14
C ASN A 186 -2.66 -2.77 5.12
N HIS A 187 -2.02 -2.73 3.95
CA HIS A 187 -0.62 -2.36 3.77
C HIS A 187 -0.40 -0.91 3.31
N SER A 188 -1.44 -0.12 3.09
CA SER A 188 -1.32 1.26 2.60
C SER A 188 -0.40 2.15 3.45
N TRP A 189 -0.27 1.87 4.75
CA TRP A 189 0.54 2.66 5.68
C TRP A 189 1.91 2.07 5.99
N ASP A 190 2.32 0.96 5.39
CA ASP A 190 3.57 0.25 5.70
C ASP A 190 4.83 1.12 5.61
N GLN A 191 4.82 2.13 4.77
CA GLN A 191 5.91 3.10 4.61
C GLN A 191 5.49 4.53 5.00
N GLY A 192 4.41 4.66 5.77
CA GLY A 192 3.90 5.95 6.25
C GLY A 192 3.56 6.93 5.12
N ALA A 193 3.54 8.22 5.45
CA ALA A 193 3.21 9.28 4.51
C ALA A 193 4.15 9.35 3.29
N ASP A 194 5.43 8.99 3.47
CA ASP A 194 6.40 8.95 2.38
C ASP A 194 6.09 7.81 1.39
N GLY A 195 5.62 6.66 1.87
CA GLY A 195 5.18 5.54 1.03
C GLY A 195 3.98 5.93 0.17
N ILE A 196 2.96 6.51 0.78
CA ILE A 196 1.80 7.05 0.06
C ILE A 196 2.25 8.08 -0.99
N THR A 197 3.10 9.02 -0.60
CA THR A 197 3.56 10.07 -1.52
C THR A 197 4.32 9.50 -2.72
N ARG A 198 5.17 8.49 -2.51
CA ARG A 198 5.90 7.83 -3.60
C ARG A 198 4.96 7.11 -4.55
N LEU A 199 4.03 6.30 -4.01
CA LEU A 199 3.05 5.59 -4.82
C LEU A 199 2.23 6.56 -5.68
N TRP A 200 1.69 7.61 -5.06
CA TRP A 200 0.94 8.66 -5.75
C TRP A 200 1.72 9.27 -6.91
N ASN A 201 2.97 9.69 -6.64
CA ASN A 201 3.78 10.36 -7.65
C ASN A 201 4.14 9.42 -8.80
N THR A 202 4.37 8.14 -8.52
CA THR A 202 4.72 7.16 -9.54
C THR A 202 3.51 6.83 -10.41
N LEU A 203 2.36 6.53 -9.81
CA LEU A 203 1.12 6.28 -10.58
C LEU A 203 0.71 7.50 -11.42
N ASP A 204 0.87 8.71 -10.88
CA ASP A 204 0.58 9.96 -11.62
C ASP A 204 1.54 10.14 -12.81
N GLN A 205 2.84 9.85 -12.63
CA GLN A 205 3.83 9.87 -13.73
C GLN A 205 3.54 8.83 -14.81
N ASP A 206 3.02 7.68 -14.42
CA ASP A 206 2.66 6.58 -15.31
C ASP A 206 1.27 6.76 -15.94
N GLY A 207 0.55 7.83 -15.58
CA GLY A 207 -0.76 8.16 -16.12
C GLY A 207 -1.88 7.26 -15.60
N ILE A 208 -1.69 6.61 -14.45
CA ILE A 208 -2.69 5.80 -13.76
C ILE A 208 -3.44 6.69 -12.77
N ALA A 209 -4.74 6.80 -12.93
CA ALA A 209 -5.61 7.47 -11.96
C ALA A 209 -5.71 6.65 -10.66
N GLN A 210 -5.96 7.30 -9.51
CA GLN A 210 -5.83 6.60 -8.24
C GLN A 210 -6.72 7.15 -7.14
N THR A 211 -7.09 6.28 -6.19
CA THR A 211 -7.88 6.63 -5.01
C THR A 211 -7.65 5.65 -3.87
N GLY A 212 -7.97 6.05 -2.64
CA GLY A 212 -7.95 5.18 -1.46
C GLY A 212 -6.95 5.57 -0.39
N SER A 213 -5.78 6.11 -0.74
CA SER A 213 -4.88 6.80 0.20
C SER A 213 -4.42 8.14 -0.37
N TYR A 214 -3.97 9.10 0.46
CA TYR A 214 -3.86 10.50 0.02
C TYR A 214 -2.65 11.21 0.59
N LYS A 215 -2.09 12.12 -0.24
CA LYS A 215 -0.98 13.01 0.15
C LYS A 215 -1.46 14.19 1.00
N THR A 216 -2.67 14.68 0.74
CA THR A 216 -3.26 15.85 1.40
C THR A 216 -4.69 15.56 1.88
N GLU A 217 -5.14 16.29 2.88
CA GLU A 217 -6.52 16.21 3.35
C GLU A 217 -7.51 16.65 2.26
N GLU A 218 -7.16 17.67 1.49
CA GLU A 218 -7.98 18.12 0.37
C GLU A 218 -8.24 17.02 -0.65
N ASP A 219 -7.20 16.24 -1.02
CA ASP A 219 -7.34 15.13 -1.97
C ASP A 219 -8.23 14.02 -1.40
N SER A 220 -8.18 13.79 -0.08
CA SER A 220 -8.98 12.77 0.59
C SER A 220 -10.49 13.02 0.58
N THR A 221 -10.89 14.23 0.24
CA THR A 221 -12.31 14.60 0.14
C THR A 221 -12.88 14.48 -1.28
N LYS A 222 -11.99 14.32 -2.26
CA LYS A 222 -12.37 14.27 -3.68
C LYS A 222 -12.63 12.82 -4.12
N PRO A 223 -13.70 12.55 -4.87
CA PRO A 223 -13.85 11.29 -5.55
C PRO A 223 -12.92 11.22 -6.76
N LEU A 224 -12.55 10.03 -7.17
CA LEU A 224 -11.96 9.80 -8.48
C LEU A 224 -13.07 9.63 -9.51
N VAL A 225 -13.06 10.46 -10.56
CA VAL A 225 -13.99 10.33 -11.69
C VAL A 225 -13.17 10.17 -12.98
N ILE A 226 -13.46 9.11 -13.74
CA ILE A 226 -12.70 8.68 -14.92
C ILE A 226 -13.64 8.68 -16.11
N ASP A 227 -13.26 9.37 -17.19
CA ASP A 227 -13.97 9.29 -18.46
C ASP A 227 -13.68 7.93 -19.13
N SER A 228 -14.72 7.25 -19.62
CA SER A 228 -14.55 6.13 -20.53
C SER A 228 -13.90 6.62 -21.82
N PRO A 229 -12.81 5.97 -22.28
CA PRO A 229 -12.12 6.39 -23.50
C PRO A 229 -12.97 6.20 -24.77
N THR A 230 -14.02 5.39 -24.68
CA THR A 230 -14.96 5.11 -25.79
C THR A 230 -16.15 6.06 -25.81
N GLY A 231 -16.28 6.94 -24.80
CA GLY A 231 -17.39 7.88 -24.69
C GLY A 231 -18.66 7.28 -24.06
N GLY A 232 -18.60 6.04 -23.55
CA GLY A 232 -19.75 5.36 -22.93
C GLY A 232 -20.15 5.87 -21.54
N GLY A 233 -19.53 6.97 -21.06
CA GLY A 233 -19.87 7.57 -19.76
C GLY A 233 -18.65 7.79 -18.85
N LYS A 234 -18.93 8.07 -17.56
CA LYS A 234 -17.92 8.30 -16.53
C LYS A 234 -18.09 7.35 -15.35
N LEU A 235 -16.97 6.82 -14.88
CA LEU A 235 -16.89 5.98 -13.69
C LEU A 235 -16.44 6.84 -12.50
N GLY A 236 -17.22 6.87 -11.42
CA GLY A 236 -16.79 7.29 -10.10
C GLY A 236 -16.19 6.07 -9.37
N LEU A 237 -14.97 6.18 -8.85
CA LEU A 237 -14.30 5.09 -8.13
C LEU A 237 -13.95 5.54 -6.72
N ILE A 238 -14.37 4.74 -5.74
CA ILE A 238 -14.11 4.90 -4.31
C ILE A 238 -13.46 3.62 -3.81
N ALA A 239 -12.68 3.71 -2.74
CA ALA A 239 -12.09 2.54 -2.10
C ALA A 239 -12.07 2.71 -0.58
N GLY A 240 -11.98 1.61 0.16
CA GLY A 240 -11.79 1.63 1.59
C GLY A 240 -11.32 0.30 2.14
N THR A 241 -10.57 0.33 3.24
CA THR A 241 -10.04 -0.88 3.90
C THR A 241 -10.54 -1.01 5.33
N VAL A 242 -10.81 -2.24 5.76
CA VAL A 242 -11.24 -2.53 7.14
C VAL A 242 -10.10 -2.26 8.14
N SER A 243 -8.86 -2.54 7.77
CA SER A 243 -7.70 -2.56 8.69
C SER A 243 -6.48 -1.85 8.10
N LEU A 244 -5.54 -1.48 8.97
CA LEU A 244 -4.18 -1.07 8.63
C LEU A 244 -3.15 -1.89 9.43
N ASN A 245 -3.42 -3.18 9.67
CA ASN A 245 -2.51 -4.09 10.39
C ASN A 245 -2.04 -3.51 11.75
N ALA A 246 -2.97 -2.94 12.52
CA ALA A 246 -2.72 -2.25 13.79
C ALA A 246 -1.79 -1.02 13.69
N GLN A 247 -1.50 -0.54 12.49
CA GLN A 247 -0.77 0.71 12.29
C GLN A 247 -1.72 1.92 12.42
N THR A 248 -1.18 3.05 12.87
CA THR A 248 -1.93 4.29 13.06
C THR A 248 -1.31 5.39 12.20
N PRO A 249 -1.99 5.89 11.18
CA PRO A 249 -1.57 7.04 10.41
C PRO A 249 -1.45 8.30 11.27
N ASP A 250 -0.60 9.24 10.82
CA ASP A 250 -0.49 10.58 11.43
C ASP A 250 -1.83 11.34 11.40
N TYR A 251 -2.65 11.09 10.37
CA TYR A 251 -4.00 11.60 10.21
C TYR A 251 -4.94 10.55 9.65
N ASP A 252 -6.18 10.50 10.14
CA ASP A 252 -7.19 9.52 9.71
C ASP A 252 -7.60 9.68 8.23
N TRP A 253 -7.46 10.86 7.67
CA TRP A 253 -7.74 11.12 6.26
C TRP A 253 -6.72 10.49 5.28
N ARG A 254 -5.56 10.01 5.78
CA ARG A 254 -4.50 9.43 4.93
C ARG A 254 -4.95 8.22 4.13
N VAL A 255 -5.83 7.40 4.68
CA VAL A 255 -6.34 6.19 4.04
C VAL A 255 -7.84 6.11 4.27
N ASP A 256 -8.60 5.87 3.21
CA ASP A 256 -10.03 5.61 3.33
C ASP A 256 -10.28 4.29 4.06
N ARG A 257 -11.15 4.34 5.05
CA ARG A 257 -11.48 3.22 5.91
C ARG A 257 -12.91 2.76 5.70
N LEU A 258 -13.13 1.48 5.95
CA LEU A 258 -14.42 0.82 6.10
C LEU A 258 -14.33 -0.06 7.34
N ARG A 259 -14.27 0.54 8.53
CA ARG A 259 -14.09 -0.16 9.80
C ARG A 259 -15.29 -1.03 10.12
N GLU A 260 -15.08 -2.09 10.89
CA GLU A 260 -16.17 -2.99 11.32
C GLU A 260 -17.26 -2.24 12.11
N SER A 261 -18.48 -2.74 12.05
CA SER A 261 -19.67 -2.14 12.70
C SER A 261 -19.54 -1.93 14.23
N GLY A 262 -18.54 -2.57 14.88
CA GLY A 262 -18.21 -2.34 16.30
C GLY A 262 -17.26 -1.18 16.56
N ASP A 263 -16.62 -0.60 15.52
CA ASP A 263 -15.72 0.55 15.66
C ASP A 263 -16.54 1.85 15.81
N PRO A 264 -16.18 2.76 16.72
CA PRO A 264 -16.89 4.02 16.91
C PRO A 264 -16.89 4.93 15.68
N ASN A 265 -15.98 4.73 14.75
CA ASN A 265 -15.88 5.52 13.52
C ASN A 265 -16.53 4.85 12.30
N HIS A 266 -17.10 3.65 12.44
CA HIS A 266 -17.72 2.91 11.36
C HIS A 266 -18.70 3.76 10.55
N GLN A 267 -19.67 4.39 11.21
CA GLN A 267 -20.68 5.23 10.54
C GLN A 267 -20.03 6.42 9.81
N ALA A 268 -18.97 7.01 10.38
CA ALA A 268 -18.27 8.12 9.74
C ALA A 268 -17.52 7.66 8.47
N ASP A 269 -17.02 6.43 8.44
CA ASP A 269 -16.39 5.84 7.25
C ASP A 269 -17.43 5.65 6.13
N ILE A 270 -18.61 5.09 6.45
CA ILE A 270 -19.74 4.94 5.51
C ILE A 270 -20.19 6.31 5.00
N ASP A 271 -20.41 7.27 5.89
CA ASP A 271 -20.84 8.62 5.53
C ASP A 271 -19.85 9.31 4.60
N LYS A 272 -18.55 9.12 4.82
CA LYS A 272 -17.46 9.63 3.96
C LYS A 272 -17.51 8.99 2.57
N ALA A 273 -17.65 7.67 2.49
CA ALA A 273 -17.75 6.95 1.23
C ALA A 273 -18.99 7.40 0.43
N VAL A 274 -20.14 7.52 1.09
CA VAL A 274 -21.39 8.01 0.49
C VAL A 274 -21.27 9.47 0.03
N ALA A 275 -20.60 10.32 0.81
CA ALA A 275 -20.36 11.71 0.42
C ALA A 275 -19.52 11.81 -0.87
N LYS A 276 -18.46 10.99 -0.99
CA LYS A 276 -17.67 10.90 -2.20
C LYS A 276 -18.47 10.37 -3.40
N ALA A 277 -19.30 9.34 -3.19
CA ALA A 277 -20.18 8.82 -4.23
C ALA A 277 -21.14 9.90 -4.77
N LYS A 278 -21.78 10.65 -3.87
CA LYS A 278 -22.66 11.77 -4.23
C LYS A 278 -21.93 12.87 -4.96
N GLU A 279 -20.70 13.17 -4.57
CA GLU A 279 -19.86 14.17 -5.23
C GLU A 279 -19.41 13.68 -6.63
N ALA A 280 -19.07 12.39 -6.78
CA ALA A 280 -18.80 11.80 -8.09
C ALA A 280 -19.99 11.95 -9.05
N ARG A 281 -21.22 11.70 -8.57
CA ARG A 281 -22.43 11.93 -9.36
C ARG A 281 -22.61 13.39 -9.78
N LYS A 282 -22.32 14.36 -8.90
CA LYS A 282 -22.37 15.79 -9.27
C LYS A 282 -21.33 16.15 -10.33
N GLN A 283 -20.19 15.46 -10.34
CA GLN A 283 -19.14 15.61 -11.34
C GLN A 283 -19.47 14.85 -12.65
N GLY A 284 -20.63 14.22 -12.71
CA GLY A 284 -21.15 13.56 -13.90
C GLY A 284 -20.81 12.08 -14.01
N ALA A 285 -20.46 11.40 -12.89
CA ALA A 285 -20.30 9.95 -12.92
C ALA A 285 -21.63 9.27 -13.22
N ASP A 286 -21.66 8.47 -14.27
CA ASP A 286 -22.83 7.68 -14.69
C ASP A 286 -22.91 6.38 -13.88
N VAL A 287 -21.76 5.83 -13.50
CA VAL A 287 -21.61 4.64 -12.65
C VAL A 287 -20.70 4.99 -11.47
N VAL A 288 -21.04 4.55 -10.27
CA VAL A 288 -20.19 4.69 -9.08
C VAL A 288 -19.88 3.32 -8.51
N ALA A 289 -18.60 2.99 -8.45
CA ALA A 289 -18.08 1.75 -7.89
C ALA A 289 -17.32 2.01 -6.59
N ILE A 290 -17.37 1.04 -5.66
CA ILE A 290 -16.55 1.01 -4.45
C ILE A 290 -15.79 -0.30 -4.32
N ALA A 291 -14.49 -0.20 -4.07
CA ALA A 291 -13.60 -1.31 -3.71
C ALA A 291 -13.56 -1.47 -2.19
N MET A 292 -13.74 -2.69 -1.71
CA MET A 292 -13.67 -3.05 -0.29
C MET A 292 -12.48 -3.97 -0.07
N HIS A 293 -11.47 -3.54 0.66
CA HIS A 293 -10.33 -4.38 1.00
C HIS A 293 -10.55 -5.10 2.33
N SER A 294 -10.74 -6.44 2.24
CA SER A 294 -10.83 -7.36 3.38
C SER A 294 -9.44 -7.77 3.87
N VAL A 295 -9.36 -8.35 5.08
CA VAL A 295 -8.14 -8.94 5.63
C VAL A 295 -8.31 -10.41 6.03
N GLN A 296 -9.43 -11.02 5.64
CA GLN A 296 -9.67 -12.45 5.84
C GLN A 296 -9.16 -13.22 4.65
N GLU A 297 -7.90 -13.65 4.74
CA GLU A 297 -7.20 -14.34 3.68
C GLU A 297 -7.61 -15.80 3.53
N TYR A 298 -7.49 -16.32 2.30
CA TYR A 298 -7.61 -17.75 1.96
C TYR A 298 -8.99 -18.37 2.23
N LEU A 299 -10.05 -17.57 2.14
CA LEU A 299 -11.42 -18.05 2.15
C LEU A 299 -11.97 -18.14 0.72
N ASP A 300 -12.63 -19.25 0.37
CA ASP A 300 -13.23 -19.46 -0.96
C ASP A 300 -14.52 -18.64 -1.18
N TYR A 301 -14.97 -17.90 -0.18
CA TYR A 301 -16.18 -17.07 -0.22
C TYR A 301 -16.04 -15.88 0.74
N ALA A 302 -16.79 -14.82 0.47
CA ALA A 302 -16.78 -13.60 1.28
C ALA A 302 -17.15 -13.90 2.75
N ASP A 303 -16.35 -13.40 3.67
CA ASP A 303 -16.60 -13.53 5.11
C ASP A 303 -17.83 -12.74 5.58
N SER A 304 -18.20 -12.89 6.86
CA SER A 304 -19.38 -12.21 7.41
C SER A 304 -19.26 -10.69 7.48
N TRP A 305 -18.05 -10.15 7.67
CA TRP A 305 -17.82 -8.73 7.60
C TRP A 305 -18.02 -8.23 6.18
N GLN A 306 -17.34 -8.83 5.23
CA GLN A 306 -17.40 -8.47 3.82
C GLN A 306 -18.84 -8.46 3.30
N GLN A 307 -19.64 -9.49 3.68
CA GLN A 307 -21.04 -9.56 3.31
C GLN A 307 -21.88 -8.46 3.98
N SER A 308 -21.72 -8.25 5.30
CA SER A 308 -22.51 -7.24 6.02
C SER A 308 -22.19 -5.82 5.56
N GLU A 309 -20.91 -5.52 5.33
CA GLU A 309 -20.44 -4.22 4.84
C GLU A 309 -20.94 -3.94 3.42
N ALA A 310 -20.87 -4.94 2.54
CA ALA A 310 -21.41 -4.81 1.18
C ALA A 310 -22.91 -4.55 1.18
N HIS A 311 -23.68 -5.22 2.06
CA HIS A 311 -25.12 -4.99 2.21
C HIS A 311 -25.39 -3.57 2.73
N GLU A 312 -24.66 -3.11 3.74
CA GLU A 312 -24.82 -1.77 4.30
C GLU A 312 -24.52 -0.69 3.25
N LEU A 313 -23.44 -0.83 2.49
CA LEU A 313 -23.11 0.08 1.39
C LEU A 313 -24.19 0.05 0.30
N ALA A 314 -24.70 -1.13 -0.06
CA ALA A 314 -25.78 -1.27 -1.05
C ALA A 314 -27.09 -0.60 -0.58
N ASP A 315 -27.43 -0.74 0.68
CA ASP A 315 -28.64 -0.15 1.27
C ASP A 315 -28.60 1.39 1.28
N THR A 316 -27.40 2.00 1.19
CA THR A 316 -27.27 3.46 1.01
C THR A 316 -27.81 3.94 -0.34
N GLY A 317 -27.88 3.08 -1.34
CA GLY A 317 -28.25 3.42 -2.73
C GLY A 317 -27.25 4.36 -3.43
N ALA A 318 -26.04 4.53 -2.88
CA ALA A 318 -25.03 5.45 -3.42
C ALA A 318 -24.13 4.80 -4.49
N PHE A 319 -24.03 3.47 -4.48
CA PHE A 319 -23.12 2.68 -5.32
C PHE A 319 -23.88 1.77 -6.28
N ASP A 320 -23.43 1.68 -7.52
CA ASP A 320 -23.98 0.76 -8.53
C ASP A 320 -23.19 -0.56 -8.54
N VAL A 321 -21.91 -0.52 -8.17
CA VAL A 321 -21.01 -1.67 -8.13
C VAL A 321 -20.27 -1.67 -6.81
N ILE A 322 -20.27 -2.81 -6.13
CA ILE A 322 -19.48 -3.07 -4.92
C ILE A 322 -18.67 -4.33 -5.20
N TYR A 323 -17.35 -4.25 -5.02
CA TYR A 323 -16.45 -5.40 -5.22
C TYR A 323 -15.40 -5.49 -4.13
N GLY A 324 -14.92 -6.70 -3.88
CA GLY A 324 -13.96 -7.00 -2.81
C GLY A 324 -12.56 -7.31 -3.34
N ALA A 325 -11.56 -7.11 -2.47
CA ALA A 325 -10.16 -7.51 -2.61
C ALA A 325 -9.60 -7.91 -1.23
N GLY A 326 -8.35 -8.41 -1.18
CA GLY A 326 -7.66 -8.73 0.08
C GLY A 326 -7.83 -10.16 0.58
N CYS A 327 -8.65 -11.00 -0.05
CA CYS A 327 -8.83 -12.40 0.35
C CYS A 327 -7.72 -13.33 -0.17
N HIS A 328 -6.87 -12.87 -1.09
CA HIS A 328 -5.78 -13.62 -1.75
C HIS A 328 -6.24 -14.90 -2.46
N CYS A 329 -7.51 -15.00 -2.81
CA CYS A 329 -8.11 -16.07 -3.60
C CYS A 329 -9.30 -15.55 -4.40
N ALA A 330 -9.68 -16.28 -5.44
CA ALA A 330 -10.89 -15.94 -6.18
C ALA A 330 -12.14 -16.32 -5.38
N GLN A 331 -13.08 -15.44 -5.26
CA GLN A 331 -14.35 -15.61 -4.57
C GLN A 331 -15.54 -15.44 -5.54
#